data_5df816914d177f250a3787b7e9c5ddec
#
_entry.id   5df816914d177f250a3787b7e9c5ddec
#
_cell.length_a   1.000
_cell.length_b   1.000
_cell.length_c   1.000
_cell.angle_alpha   90.00
_cell.angle_beta   90.00
_cell.angle_gamma   90.00
#
_symmetry.space_group_name_H-M   'P 1'
#
loop_
_entity.id
_entity.type
_entity.pdbx_description
1 polymer ?
#
loop_
_entity_poly.entity_id
_entity_poly.type
_entity_poly.pdbx_seq_one_letter_code
_entity_poly.pdbx_strand_id
1 'polypeptide(L)'
;MCIRDRYRVSALQTARLLADRALSGVSRGHLRLAPTWTPEEASVVIQIRLPRILSAALIGAALSAAGASYQAMFRNPMVSPDLLGASTGACFGAALAILLGASYAVITAGSFLFGLAAVGLTYLVGRLSRMRSNLAMVLAGVMVGSLFSAGTSFIKLVADTNEQLPAITYWLMGSFTSASYQKILIGLSLIHI
;
A
#
# COMPACT_ATOMS: atom_id res chain seq x y z
N MET A 1 11.86 4.81 15.46
CA MET A 1 13.21 5.41 15.32
C MET A 1 13.27 6.11 13.99
N CYS A 2 13.28 7.43 14.00
CA CYS A 2 13.12 8.25 12.78
C CYS A 2 14.40 8.17 11.93
N ILE A 3 14.30 7.88 10.63
CA ILE A 3 15.41 7.83 9.66
C ILE A 3 16.23 9.15 9.64
N ARG A 4 15.65 10.22 10.15
CA ARG A 4 16.27 11.54 10.30
C ARG A 4 17.51 11.54 11.22
N ASP A 5 17.62 10.57 12.15
CA ASP A 5 18.69 10.58 13.17
C ASP A 5 19.98 9.87 12.69
N ARG A 6 19.93 9.05 11.65
CA ARG A 6 21.11 8.32 11.14
C ARG A 6 21.91 9.05 10.04
N TYR A 7 21.28 9.95 9.28
CA TYR A 7 21.93 10.72 8.23
C TYR A 7 21.28 12.10 8.13
N ARG A 8 21.92 13.11 8.69
CA ARG A 8 21.40 14.49 8.71
C ARG A 8 21.68 15.14 7.36
N VAL A 9 20.71 15.12 6.46
CA VAL A 9 20.70 15.95 5.25
C VAL A 9 19.79 17.14 5.53
N SER A 10 20.29 18.38 5.37
CA SER A 10 19.49 19.57 5.61
C SER A 10 18.38 19.71 4.55
N ALA A 11 17.27 20.36 4.92
CA ALA A 11 16.17 20.60 3.98
C ALA A 11 16.62 21.41 2.76
N LEU A 12 17.55 22.35 2.95
CA LEU A 12 18.11 23.16 1.88
C LEU A 12 18.98 22.33 0.92
N GLN A 13 19.81 21.42 1.44
CA GLN A 13 20.59 20.49 0.63
C GLN A 13 19.70 19.54 -0.18
N THR A 14 18.66 19.01 0.46
CA THR A 14 17.66 18.16 -0.22
C THR A 14 16.98 18.90 -1.37
N ALA A 15 16.53 20.14 -1.13
CA ALA A 15 15.90 20.97 -2.14
C ALA A 15 16.85 21.29 -3.31
N ARG A 16 18.09 21.67 -3.02
CA ARG A 16 19.13 21.93 -4.05
C ARG A 16 19.42 20.68 -4.88
N LEU A 17 19.55 19.51 -4.24
CA LEU A 17 19.82 18.23 -4.92
C LEU A 17 18.65 17.84 -5.84
N LEU A 18 17.41 18.01 -5.40
CA LEU A 18 16.23 17.75 -6.23
C LEU A 18 16.15 18.74 -7.40
N ALA A 19 16.44 20.03 -7.15
CA ALA A 19 16.49 21.04 -8.19
C ALA A 19 17.57 20.77 -9.23
N ASP A 20 18.77 20.36 -8.81
CA ASP A 20 19.86 19.97 -9.71
C ASP A 20 19.47 18.78 -10.60
N ARG A 21 18.83 17.76 -10.02
CA ARG A 21 18.33 16.61 -10.79
C ARG A 21 17.24 16.99 -11.79
N ALA A 22 16.31 17.86 -11.41
CA ALA A 22 15.28 18.34 -12.31
C ALA A 22 15.87 19.19 -13.44
N LEU A 23 16.77 20.13 -13.13
CA LEU A 23 17.45 20.97 -14.11
C LEU A 23 18.33 20.16 -15.05
N SER A 24 19.11 19.20 -14.54
CA SER A 24 19.95 18.32 -15.36
C SER A 24 19.14 17.43 -16.28
N GLY A 25 17.94 16.99 -15.85
CA GLY A 25 16.99 16.24 -16.67
C GLY A 25 16.39 17.07 -17.82
N VAL A 26 16.00 18.31 -17.53
CA VAL A 26 15.40 19.23 -18.51
C VAL A 26 16.46 19.80 -19.47
N SER A 27 17.65 20.17 -18.97
CA SER A 27 18.72 20.78 -19.76
C SER A 27 19.67 19.79 -20.44
N ARG A 28 19.36 18.49 -20.43
CA ARG A 28 20.22 17.40 -20.94
C ARG A 28 21.67 17.48 -20.40
N GLY A 29 21.82 17.92 -19.14
CA GLY A 29 23.10 17.97 -18.44
C GLY A 29 23.90 19.27 -18.61
N HIS A 30 23.38 20.28 -19.34
CA HIS A 30 24.11 21.55 -19.55
C HIS A 30 24.06 22.50 -18.34
N LEU A 31 23.04 22.40 -17.49
CA LEU A 31 22.89 23.18 -16.27
C LEU A 31 23.04 22.27 -15.06
N ARG A 32 24.13 22.44 -14.31
CA ARG A 32 24.37 21.75 -13.03
C ARG A 32 24.64 22.78 -11.94
N LEU A 33 24.00 22.59 -10.80
CA LEU A 33 24.31 23.38 -9.61
C LEU A 33 25.61 22.84 -8.98
N ALA A 34 26.41 23.74 -8.41
CA ALA A 34 27.61 23.31 -7.68
C ALA A 34 27.20 22.35 -6.54
N PRO A 35 27.72 21.12 -6.50
CA PRO A 35 27.32 20.14 -5.51
C PRO A 35 27.76 20.59 -4.11
N THR A 36 26.79 20.81 -3.23
CA THR A 36 27.02 21.09 -1.80
C THR A 36 26.77 19.85 -0.94
N TRP A 37 26.65 18.68 -1.58
CA TRP A 37 26.33 17.38 -0.98
C TRP A 37 27.35 16.33 -1.36
N THR A 38 27.49 15.30 -0.51
CA THR A 38 28.33 14.14 -0.81
C THR A 38 27.59 13.14 -1.70
N PRO A 39 28.30 12.23 -2.41
CA PRO A 39 27.66 11.16 -3.19
C PRO A 39 26.76 10.26 -2.35
N GLU A 40 27.13 10.02 -1.08
CA GLU A 40 26.33 9.23 -0.13
C GLU A 40 25.02 9.93 0.22
N GLU A 41 25.06 11.24 0.50
CA GLU A 41 23.85 12.05 0.76
C GLU A 41 22.91 12.03 -0.44
N ALA A 42 23.45 12.16 -1.65
CA ALA A 42 22.65 12.07 -2.87
C ALA A 42 21.99 10.68 -3.03
N SER A 43 22.73 9.61 -2.76
CA SER A 43 22.20 8.24 -2.81
C SER A 43 21.07 8.02 -1.79
N VAL A 44 21.25 8.47 -0.54
CA VAL A 44 20.23 8.36 0.51
C VAL A 44 18.95 9.12 0.12
N VAL A 45 19.09 10.32 -0.41
CA VAL A 45 17.90 11.12 -0.80
C VAL A 45 17.19 10.50 -2.00
N ILE A 46 17.93 10.16 -3.07
CA ILE A 46 17.31 9.72 -4.33
C ILE A 46 16.86 8.27 -4.27
N GLN A 47 17.68 7.35 -3.70
CA GLN A 47 17.40 5.92 -3.78
C GLN A 47 16.56 5.40 -2.60
N ILE A 48 16.57 6.12 -1.46
CA ILE A 48 15.86 5.66 -0.26
C ILE A 48 14.70 6.58 0.09
N ARG A 49 14.94 7.89 0.27
CA ARG A 49 13.90 8.81 0.76
C ARG A 49 12.87 9.14 -0.30
N LEU A 50 13.29 9.47 -1.50
CA LEU A 50 12.39 9.89 -2.56
C LEU A 50 11.40 8.79 -2.98
N PRO A 51 11.80 7.53 -3.21
CA PRO A 51 10.85 6.46 -3.50
C PRO A 51 9.83 6.22 -2.38
N ARG A 52 10.24 6.34 -1.12
CA ARG A 52 9.32 6.19 0.02
C ARG A 52 8.28 7.31 0.07
N ILE A 53 8.70 8.56 -0.13
CA ILE A 53 7.79 9.71 -0.14
C ILE A 53 6.81 9.60 -1.31
N LEU A 54 7.31 9.26 -2.50
CA LEU A 54 6.47 9.08 -3.68
C LEU A 54 5.47 7.93 -3.50
N SER A 55 5.91 6.79 -2.94
CA SER A 55 5.01 5.67 -2.64
C SER A 55 3.94 6.06 -1.63
N ALA A 56 4.29 6.79 -0.57
CA ALA A 56 3.33 7.24 0.43
C ALA A 56 2.31 8.22 -0.17
N ALA A 57 2.77 9.16 -0.99
CA ALA A 57 1.89 10.11 -1.68
C ALA A 57 0.93 9.39 -2.64
N LEU A 58 1.45 8.43 -3.42
CA LEU A 58 0.66 7.65 -4.37
C LEU A 58 -0.43 6.82 -3.68
N ILE A 59 -0.05 6.09 -2.62
CA ILE A 59 -1.00 5.28 -1.84
C ILE A 59 -2.04 6.18 -1.16
N GLY A 60 -1.63 7.31 -0.59
CA GLY A 60 -2.54 8.27 0.00
C GLY A 60 -3.53 8.84 -1.01
N ALA A 61 -3.07 9.18 -2.21
CA ALA A 61 -3.93 9.66 -3.30
C ALA A 61 -4.92 8.57 -3.75
N ALA A 62 -4.46 7.32 -3.89
CA ALA A 62 -5.32 6.20 -4.26
C ALA A 62 -6.41 5.92 -3.21
N LEU A 63 -6.04 5.91 -1.93
CA LEU A 63 -6.99 5.72 -0.83
C LEU A 63 -7.99 6.88 -0.73
N SER A 64 -7.55 8.11 -0.96
CA SER A 64 -8.42 9.28 -0.96
C SER A 64 -9.42 9.24 -2.12
N ALA A 65 -8.98 8.86 -3.31
CA ALA A 65 -9.85 8.71 -4.48
C ALA A 65 -10.87 7.58 -4.27
N ALA A 66 -10.44 6.43 -3.75
CA ALA A 66 -11.33 5.32 -3.40
C ALA A 66 -12.34 5.74 -2.33
N GLY A 67 -11.90 6.43 -1.28
CA GLY A 67 -12.76 6.94 -0.22
C GLY A 67 -13.82 7.90 -0.75
N ALA A 68 -13.44 8.86 -1.57
CA ALA A 68 -14.37 9.80 -2.18
C ALA A 68 -15.40 9.09 -3.09
N SER A 69 -14.95 8.10 -3.85
CA SER A 69 -15.83 7.28 -4.71
C SER A 69 -16.86 6.50 -3.89
N TYR A 70 -16.45 5.89 -2.78
CA TYR A 70 -17.35 5.16 -1.90
C TYR A 70 -18.33 6.10 -1.20
N GLN A 71 -17.86 7.26 -0.69
CA GLN A 71 -18.75 8.26 -0.08
C GLN A 71 -19.82 8.75 -1.05
N ALA A 72 -19.47 8.98 -2.31
CA ALA A 72 -20.41 9.36 -3.35
C ALA A 72 -21.40 8.21 -3.68
N MET A 73 -20.92 6.99 -3.83
CA MET A 73 -21.75 5.81 -4.16
C MET A 73 -22.74 5.49 -3.06
N PHE A 74 -22.30 5.53 -1.80
CA PHE A 74 -23.15 5.25 -0.64
C PHE A 74 -23.95 6.48 -0.15
N ARG A 75 -23.67 7.67 -0.71
CA ARG A 75 -24.23 8.95 -0.26
C ARG A 75 -24.10 9.15 1.26
N ASN A 76 -22.97 8.76 1.79
CA ASN A 76 -22.66 8.82 3.22
C ASN A 76 -21.17 9.20 3.44
N PRO A 77 -20.88 10.35 4.06
CA PRO A 77 -19.52 10.81 4.29
C PRO A 77 -18.73 9.95 5.32
N MET A 78 -19.42 9.08 6.06
CA MET A 78 -18.78 8.21 7.07
C MET A 78 -18.21 6.92 6.47
N VAL A 79 -18.41 6.65 5.18
CA VAL A 79 -17.94 5.44 4.53
C VAL A 79 -16.45 5.52 4.25
N SER A 80 -15.71 4.47 4.62
CA SER A 80 -14.28 4.30 4.34
C SER A 80 -14.03 3.31 3.20
N PRO A 81 -12.84 3.33 2.56
CA PRO A 81 -12.46 2.36 1.52
C PRO A 81 -12.49 0.90 2.00
N ASP A 82 -12.32 0.67 3.31
CA ASP A 82 -12.26 -0.68 3.90
C ASP A 82 -13.63 -1.33 4.12
N LEU A 83 -14.69 -0.59 3.89
CA LEU A 83 -16.04 -1.01 4.23
C LEU A 83 -16.49 -2.31 3.52
N LEU A 84 -15.94 -2.58 2.34
CA LEU A 84 -16.25 -3.78 1.57
C LEU A 84 -15.31 -4.98 1.88
N GLY A 85 -14.45 -4.87 2.88
CA GLY A 85 -13.58 -5.95 3.29
C GLY A 85 -12.36 -6.18 2.40
N ALA A 86 -12.01 -5.23 1.51
CA ALA A 86 -10.89 -5.36 0.59
C ALA A 86 -9.56 -5.58 1.31
N SER A 87 -9.27 -4.77 2.34
CA SER A 87 -8.03 -4.88 3.13
C SER A 87 -7.95 -6.21 3.89
N THR A 88 -9.04 -6.65 4.51
CA THR A 88 -9.06 -7.92 5.26
C THR A 88 -8.88 -9.13 4.35
N GLY A 89 -9.48 -9.11 3.16
CA GLY A 89 -9.25 -10.11 2.13
C GLY A 89 -7.79 -10.11 1.64
N ALA A 90 -7.24 -8.93 1.38
CA ALA A 90 -5.83 -8.79 0.98
C ALA A 90 -4.86 -9.31 2.05
N CYS A 91 -5.13 -9.01 3.33
CA CYS A 91 -4.37 -9.53 4.46
C CYS A 91 -4.41 -11.05 4.55
N PHE A 92 -5.60 -11.65 4.36
CA PHE A 92 -5.76 -13.10 4.35
C PHE A 92 -4.96 -13.73 3.20
N GLY A 93 -5.07 -13.20 1.99
CA GLY A 93 -4.36 -13.72 0.82
C GLY A 93 -2.84 -13.65 0.98
N ALA A 94 -2.31 -12.55 1.54
CA ALA A 94 -0.90 -12.43 1.86
C ALA A 94 -0.46 -13.45 2.94
N ALA A 95 -1.22 -13.54 4.03
CA ALA A 95 -0.93 -14.48 5.12
C ALA A 95 -0.94 -15.93 4.65
N LEU A 96 -1.91 -16.32 3.82
CA LEU A 96 -1.99 -17.66 3.24
C LEU A 96 -0.79 -17.97 2.34
N ALA A 97 -0.40 -17.02 1.47
CA ALA A 97 0.75 -17.20 0.60
C ALA A 97 2.06 -17.31 1.39
N ILE A 98 2.23 -16.56 2.48
CA ILE A 98 3.40 -16.66 3.37
C ILE A 98 3.40 -18.01 4.09
N LEU A 99 2.26 -18.48 4.59
CA LEU A 99 2.12 -19.79 5.23
C LEU A 99 2.57 -20.93 4.29
N LEU A 100 2.25 -20.80 3.00
CA LEU A 100 2.64 -21.76 1.96
C LEU A 100 4.09 -21.59 1.46
N GLY A 101 4.87 -20.71 2.06
CA GLY A 101 6.27 -20.46 1.67
C GLY A 101 6.44 -19.83 0.28
N ALA A 102 5.45 -19.11 -0.21
CA ALA A 102 5.43 -18.56 -1.55
C ALA A 102 6.41 -17.39 -1.75
N SER A 103 6.83 -17.18 -3.00
CA SER A 103 7.66 -16.04 -3.37
C SER A 103 6.93 -14.69 -3.20
N TYR A 104 7.70 -13.60 -3.08
CA TYR A 104 7.15 -12.23 -2.93
C TYR A 104 6.12 -11.87 -4.02
N ALA A 105 6.33 -12.29 -5.26
CA ALA A 105 5.40 -12.05 -6.36
C ALA A 105 4.06 -12.77 -6.13
N VAL A 106 4.08 -14.01 -5.65
CA VAL A 106 2.87 -14.78 -5.33
C VAL A 106 2.15 -14.20 -4.11
N ILE A 107 2.87 -13.73 -3.09
CA ILE A 107 2.29 -13.05 -1.93
C ILE A 107 1.54 -11.79 -2.38
N THR A 108 2.15 -10.97 -3.25
CA THR A 108 1.53 -9.75 -3.76
C THR A 108 0.31 -10.06 -4.64
N ALA A 109 0.41 -11.04 -5.54
CA ALA A 109 -0.70 -11.47 -6.38
C ALA A 109 -1.83 -12.08 -5.54
N GLY A 110 -1.52 -12.91 -4.57
CA GLY A 110 -2.50 -13.49 -3.63
C GLY A 110 -3.23 -12.42 -2.83
N SER A 111 -2.49 -11.46 -2.28
CA SER A 111 -3.08 -10.31 -1.60
C SER A 111 -4.08 -9.55 -2.49
N PHE A 112 -3.71 -9.25 -3.73
CA PHE A 112 -4.58 -8.56 -4.67
C PHE A 112 -5.84 -9.38 -5.03
N LEU A 113 -5.67 -10.66 -5.38
CA LEU A 113 -6.77 -11.54 -5.77
C LEU A 113 -7.76 -11.77 -4.63
N PHE A 114 -7.29 -12.01 -3.42
CA PHE A 114 -8.17 -12.18 -2.25
C PHE A 114 -8.84 -10.87 -1.83
N GLY A 115 -8.19 -9.72 -2.03
CA GLY A 115 -8.82 -8.41 -1.87
C GLY A 115 -9.99 -8.22 -2.82
N LEU A 116 -9.81 -8.55 -4.11
CA LEU A 116 -10.90 -8.53 -5.11
C LEU A 116 -11.99 -9.56 -4.79
N ALA A 117 -11.61 -10.77 -4.39
CA ALA A 117 -12.56 -11.81 -4.00
C ALA A 117 -13.43 -11.37 -2.80
N ALA A 118 -12.86 -10.69 -1.82
CA ALA A 118 -13.60 -10.14 -0.68
C ALA A 118 -14.64 -9.10 -1.13
N VAL A 119 -14.25 -8.17 -1.99
CA VAL A 119 -15.19 -7.18 -2.56
C VAL A 119 -16.29 -7.87 -3.38
N GLY A 120 -15.91 -8.83 -4.23
CA GLY A 120 -16.87 -9.61 -5.04
C GLY A 120 -17.84 -10.39 -4.17
N LEU A 121 -17.36 -11.01 -3.10
CA LEU A 121 -18.20 -11.75 -2.14
C LEU A 121 -19.14 -10.81 -1.38
N THR A 122 -18.64 -9.65 -0.94
CA THR A 122 -19.45 -8.61 -0.31
C THR A 122 -20.57 -8.13 -1.24
N TYR A 123 -20.25 -7.88 -2.51
CA TYR A 123 -21.24 -7.51 -3.52
C TYR A 123 -22.29 -8.61 -3.72
N LEU A 124 -21.85 -9.86 -3.84
CA LEU A 124 -22.73 -11.02 -4.03
C LEU A 124 -23.69 -11.18 -2.83
N VAL A 125 -23.18 -11.16 -1.61
CA VAL A 125 -23.96 -11.28 -0.37
C VAL A 125 -24.95 -10.11 -0.26
N GLY A 126 -24.48 -8.88 -0.51
CA GLY A 126 -25.32 -7.69 -0.47
C GLY A 126 -26.45 -7.74 -1.51
N ARG A 127 -26.17 -8.27 -2.73
CA ARG A 127 -27.16 -8.42 -3.79
C ARG A 127 -28.20 -9.53 -3.50
N LEU A 128 -27.78 -10.63 -2.89
CA LEU A 128 -28.67 -11.73 -2.50
C LEU A 128 -29.53 -11.37 -1.30
N SER A 129 -29.18 -10.36 -0.54
CA SER A 129 -29.99 -9.85 0.56
C SER A 129 -31.32 -9.33 0.03
N ARG A 130 -32.41 -9.63 0.75
CA ARG A 130 -33.74 -9.09 0.48
C ARG A 130 -33.84 -7.57 0.75
N MET A 131 -32.92 -7.03 1.50
CA MET A 131 -32.82 -5.59 1.79
C MET A 131 -32.13 -4.87 0.62
N ARG A 132 -32.90 -4.23 -0.24
CA ARG A 132 -32.35 -3.38 -1.33
C ARG A 132 -31.93 -2.01 -0.79
N SER A 133 -30.94 -1.96 0.10
CA SER A 133 -30.46 -0.71 0.69
C SER A 133 -28.93 -0.70 0.79
N ASN A 134 -28.35 0.49 0.83
CA ASN A 134 -26.91 0.67 1.06
C ASN A 134 -26.48 0.00 2.37
N LEU A 135 -27.37 -0.10 3.36
CA LEU A 135 -27.10 -0.77 4.63
C LEU A 135 -26.79 -2.27 4.43
N ALA A 136 -27.46 -2.95 3.49
CA ALA A 136 -27.20 -4.35 3.20
C ALA A 136 -25.75 -4.58 2.71
N MET A 137 -25.24 -3.68 1.87
CA MET A 137 -23.85 -3.74 1.40
C MET A 137 -22.85 -3.51 2.54
N VAL A 138 -23.12 -2.56 3.43
CA VAL A 138 -22.30 -2.29 4.61
C VAL A 138 -22.24 -3.51 5.53
N LEU A 139 -23.40 -4.10 5.85
CA LEU A 139 -23.46 -5.29 6.69
C LEU A 139 -22.80 -6.50 6.05
N ALA A 140 -22.96 -6.69 4.73
CA ALA A 140 -22.27 -7.72 3.98
C ALA A 140 -20.74 -7.54 4.05
N GLY A 141 -20.25 -6.30 3.93
CA GLY A 141 -18.82 -6.00 4.04
C GLY A 141 -18.25 -6.30 5.44
N VAL A 142 -19.00 -5.95 6.49
CA VAL A 142 -18.61 -6.29 7.87
C VAL A 142 -18.57 -7.82 8.06
N MET A 143 -19.57 -8.57 7.57
CA MET A 143 -19.59 -10.04 7.64
C MET A 143 -18.38 -10.66 6.91
N VAL A 144 -18.18 -10.28 5.66
CA VAL A 144 -17.08 -10.80 4.83
C VAL A 144 -15.73 -10.40 5.43
N GLY A 145 -15.57 -9.16 5.87
CA GLY A 145 -14.36 -8.70 6.53
C GLY A 145 -14.04 -9.49 7.80
N SER A 146 -15.06 -9.79 8.63
CA SER A 146 -14.91 -10.60 9.83
C SER A 146 -14.50 -12.04 9.51
N LEU A 147 -15.06 -12.63 8.44
CA LEU A 147 -14.69 -13.97 7.98
C LEU A 147 -13.22 -14.03 7.57
N PHE A 148 -12.74 -13.10 6.75
CA PHE A 148 -11.33 -13.04 6.36
C PHE A 148 -10.40 -12.73 7.54
N SER A 149 -10.83 -11.88 8.48
CA SER A 149 -10.07 -11.61 9.70
C SER A 149 -9.94 -12.86 10.59
N ALA A 150 -11.01 -13.62 10.75
CA ALA A 150 -10.97 -14.90 11.46
C ALA A 150 -10.06 -15.90 10.78
N GLY A 151 -10.10 -15.99 9.44
CA GLY A 151 -9.19 -16.81 8.64
C GLY A 151 -7.73 -16.39 8.82
N THR A 152 -7.43 -15.09 8.80
CA THR A 152 -6.07 -14.57 9.06
C THR A 152 -5.60 -14.92 10.47
N SER A 153 -6.48 -14.84 11.46
CA SER A 153 -6.16 -15.23 12.84
C SER A 153 -5.88 -16.72 12.96
N PHE A 154 -6.64 -17.54 12.26
CA PHE A 154 -6.39 -19.00 12.19
C PHE A 154 -5.03 -19.30 11.53
N ILE A 155 -4.69 -18.63 10.42
CA ILE A 155 -3.38 -18.77 9.77
C ILE A 155 -2.25 -18.43 10.75
N LYS A 156 -2.38 -17.34 11.52
CA LYS A 156 -1.38 -16.96 12.54
C LYS A 156 -1.24 -18.00 13.64
N LEU A 157 -2.31 -18.71 13.97
CA LEU A 157 -2.30 -19.74 15.01
C LEU A 157 -1.52 -20.99 14.57
N VAL A 158 -1.60 -21.36 13.29
CA VAL A 158 -0.94 -22.57 12.75
C VAL A 158 0.44 -22.27 12.13
N ALA A 159 0.79 -21.00 11.95
CA ALA A 159 2.06 -20.56 11.39
C ALA A 159 3.23 -20.86 12.33
N ASP A 160 4.39 -21.21 11.75
CA ASP A 160 5.62 -21.35 12.54
C ASP A 160 5.98 -20.06 13.24
N THR A 161 6.27 -20.15 14.56
CA THR A 161 6.51 -19.01 15.44
C THR A 161 7.83 -18.30 15.15
N ASN A 162 8.81 -18.98 14.56
CA ASN A 162 10.15 -18.42 14.36
C ASN A 162 10.30 -17.67 13.03
N GLU A 163 9.64 -18.15 11.97
CA GLU A 163 9.79 -17.61 10.62
C GLU A 163 8.49 -17.03 10.05
N GLN A 164 7.41 -17.83 9.99
CA GLN A 164 6.19 -17.47 9.28
C GLN A 164 5.37 -16.42 10.04
N LEU A 165 5.18 -16.58 11.33
CA LEU A 165 4.37 -15.65 12.13
C LEU A 165 4.97 -14.22 12.19
N PRO A 166 6.30 -14.04 12.39
CA PRO A 166 6.92 -12.72 12.27
C PRO A 166 6.78 -12.12 10.87
N ALA A 167 6.96 -12.94 9.81
CA ALA A 167 6.82 -12.50 8.42
C ALA A 167 5.39 -12.03 8.11
N ILE A 168 4.37 -12.80 8.50
CA ILE A 168 2.96 -12.41 8.37
C ILE A 168 2.69 -11.12 9.13
N THR A 169 3.14 -11.02 10.37
CA THR A 169 2.91 -9.83 11.20
C THR A 169 3.56 -8.60 10.59
N TYR A 170 4.82 -8.72 10.13
CA TYR A 170 5.53 -7.64 9.47
C TYR A 170 4.83 -7.18 8.16
N TRP A 171 4.34 -8.15 7.37
CA TRP A 171 3.58 -7.84 6.15
C TRP A 171 2.29 -7.07 6.46
N LEU A 172 1.52 -7.53 7.46
CA LEU A 172 0.25 -6.91 7.85
C LEU A 172 0.41 -5.49 8.44
N MET A 173 1.54 -5.23 9.10
CA MET A 173 1.86 -3.87 9.58
C MET A 173 2.10 -2.89 8.45
N GLY A 174 2.53 -3.39 7.29
CA GLY A 174 2.93 -2.57 6.15
C GLY A 174 4.25 -1.83 6.37
N SER A 175 4.98 -1.59 5.29
CA SER A 175 6.25 -0.87 5.36
C SER A 175 6.63 -0.27 4.01
N PHE A 176 7.18 0.95 4.04
CA PHE A 176 7.81 1.58 2.89
C PHE A 176 9.32 1.28 2.77
N THR A 177 9.85 0.36 3.59
CA THR A 177 11.29 0.06 3.62
C THR A 177 11.78 -0.50 2.29
N SER A 178 10.94 -1.27 1.61
CA SER A 178 11.23 -1.87 0.30
C SER A 178 10.69 -1.05 -0.89
N ALA A 179 10.33 0.22 -0.69
CA ALA A 179 9.87 1.09 -1.77
C ALA A 179 10.98 1.30 -2.81
N SER A 180 10.63 1.14 -4.09
CA SER A 180 11.53 1.35 -5.22
C SER A 180 10.77 1.99 -6.38
N TYR A 181 11.50 2.61 -7.32
CA TYR A 181 10.88 3.22 -8.49
C TYR A 181 10.10 2.23 -9.36
N GLN A 182 10.57 0.98 -9.46
CA GLN A 182 9.84 -0.07 -10.19
C GLN A 182 8.47 -0.35 -9.58
N LYS A 183 8.39 -0.43 -8.24
CA LYS A 183 7.11 -0.64 -7.53
C LYS A 183 6.17 0.56 -7.66
N ILE A 184 6.72 1.78 -7.73
CA ILE A 184 5.94 3.00 -7.98
C ILE A 184 5.32 2.96 -9.37
N LEU A 185 6.08 2.56 -10.40
CA LEU A 185 5.58 2.43 -11.77
C LEU A 185 4.45 1.40 -11.89
N ILE A 186 4.59 0.26 -11.22
CA ILE A 186 3.53 -0.77 -11.14
C ILE A 186 2.28 -0.19 -10.46
N GLY A 187 2.45 0.50 -9.33
CA GLY A 187 1.35 1.16 -8.63
C GLY A 187 0.64 2.21 -9.46
N LEU A 188 1.37 3.05 -10.20
CA LEU A 188 0.82 4.03 -11.13
C LEU A 188 0.03 3.37 -12.27
N SER A 189 0.52 2.28 -12.81
CA SER A 189 -0.17 1.54 -13.86
C SER A 189 -1.51 0.97 -13.39
N LEU A 190 -1.59 0.49 -12.15
CA LEU A 190 -2.83 -0.01 -11.55
C LEU A 190 -3.84 1.11 -11.23
N ILE A 191 -3.37 2.30 -10.89
CA ILE A 191 -4.25 3.46 -10.61
C ILE A 191 -4.79 4.06 -11.92
N HIS A 192 -4.07 3.92 -13.02
CA HIS A 192 -4.49 4.46 -14.33
C HIS A 192 -5.61 3.65 -15.01
N ILE A 193 -5.85 2.40 -14.56
CA ILE A 193 -6.96 1.56 -15.03
C ILE A 193 -8.24 1.90 -14.26
#